data_807546f16119fee7e37c06cc9f592fd5
#
_entry.id   807546f16119fee7e37c06cc9f592fd5
#
_cell.length_a   1.000
_cell.length_b   1.000
_cell.length_c   1.000
_cell.angle_alpha   90.00
_cell.angle_beta   90.00
_cell.angle_gamma   90.00
#
_symmetry.space_group_name_H-M   'P 1'
#
loop_
_entity.id
_entity.type
_entity.pdbx_description
1 polymer ?
#
loop_
_entity_poly.entity_id
_entity_poly.type
_entity_poly.pdbx_seq_one_letter_code
_entity_poly.pdbx_strand_id
1 'polypeptide(L)'
;MATTSTVSTSSRLQDAQPAFIYGTAWKKDHTKRLVKEALVAGFRRIDTAAQPRHYQEHLVGEALREAYSEGIVTREDIYLQTKYTTPAGQDLSNMPYDPSAPLDNQITTSVSSSLKNLRQQDSVEVATYIDCLLLHSPLPTIEQTLQAWKLLESYVPNQIRALGISNVTLPILQAIYESSSIKPSVVQNRFYPQTRYDVSLRAFCAEHGIMYQSFWTLTGNPALLKSKPVADLTLAADVGRPVALYALVMDLGTVVLNGTTSSGHMHDDLSGILKVQEWATMKPREWATVSASFRGLIDHSQI
;
A
#
# COMPACT_ATOMS: atom_id res chain seq x y z
N MET A 1 -37.35 -0.78 -9.28
CA MET A 1 -36.41 -1.22 -8.24
C MET A 1 -35.08 -1.51 -8.93
N ALA A 2 -34.18 -0.57 -8.89
CA ALA A 2 -32.83 -0.73 -9.47
C ALA A 2 -31.94 -1.34 -8.39
N THR A 3 -31.51 -2.56 -8.59
CA THR A 3 -30.48 -3.20 -7.76
C THR A 3 -29.12 -2.57 -8.06
N THR A 4 -28.70 -1.64 -7.24
CA THR A 4 -27.32 -1.14 -7.21
C THR A 4 -26.41 -2.28 -6.78
N SER A 5 -25.75 -2.91 -7.74
CA SER A 5 -24.65 -3.85 -7.50
C SER A 5 -23.49 -3.06 -6.90
N THR A 6 -23.31 -3.15 -5.59
CA THR A 6 -22.08 -2.75 -4.91
C THR A 6 -20.98 -3.73 -5.33
N VAL A 7 -20.24 -3.40 -6.38
CA VAL A 7 -19.00 -4.11 -6.72
C VAL A 7 -18.02 -3.84 -5.57
N SER A 8 -17.82 -4.87 -4.74
CA SER A 8 -16.88 -4.84 -3.63
C SER A 8 -15.50 -4.43 -4.13
N THR A 9 -14.89 -3.41 -3.50
CA THR A 9 -13.51 -2.99 -3.72
C THR A 9 -12.51 -4.15 -3.56
N SER A 10 -12.87 -5.18 -2.80
CA SER A 10 -12.12 -6.43 -2.63
C SER A 10 -11.96 -7.22 -3.94
N SER A 11 -12.94 -7.21 -4.85
CA SER A 11 -12.86 -8.00 -6.08
C SER A 11 -11.88 -7.44 -7.12
N ARG A 12 -11.70 -6.11 -7.17
CA ARG A 12 -10.73 -5.47 -8.09
C ARG A 12 -9.27 -5.66 -7.68
N LEU A 13 -9.02 -6.05 -6.43
CA LEU A 13 -7.68 -6.26 -5.88
C LEU A 13 -7.20 -7.71 -6.05
N GLN A 14 -8.11 -8.65 -6.41
CA GLN A 14 -7.81 -10.07 -6.57
C GLN A 14 -7.47 -10.48 -8.00
N ASP A 15 -7.64 -9.59 -9.00
CA ASP A 15 -7.35 -9.92 -10.39
C ASP A 15 -5.85 -10.04 -10.68
N ALA A 16 -5.47 -11.16 -11.20
CA ALA A 16 -4.33 -11.65 -12.04
C ALA A 16 -2.98 -10.87 -12.09
N GLN A 17 -2.86 -9.69 -11.50
CA GLN A 17 -1.62 -8.89 -11.47
C GLN A 17 -0.84 -9.17 -10.18
N PRO A 18 0.51 -9.22 -10.23
CA PRO A 18 1.32 -9.34 -9.02
C PRO A 18 0.88 -8.37 -7.95
N ALA A 19 0.81 -8.83 -6.69
CA ALA A 19 0.33 -8.05 -5.57
C ALA A 19 1.34 -6.95 -5.13
N PHE A 20 1.83 -6.16 -6.11
CA PHE A 20 2.69 -5.00 -5.88
C PHE A 20 1.92 -3.69 -5.87
N ILE A 21 2.34 -2.80 -4.97
CA ILE A 21 2.02 -1.37 -4.99
C ILE A 21 3.31 -0.60 -5.20
N TYR A 22 3.33 0.34 -6.13
CA TYR A 22 4.47 1.21 -6.32
C TYR A 22 4.45 2.34 -5.28
N GLY A 23 5.40 2.30 -4.34
CA GLY A 23 5.54 3.29 -3.28
C GLY A 23 6.37 4.49 -3.74
N THR A 24 5.89 5.71 -3.52
CA THR A 24 6.50 6.95 -4.01
C THR A 24 7.33 7.71 -2.98
N ALA A 25 7.53 7.16 -1.77
CA ALA A 25 8.35 7.78 -0.73
C ALA A 25 9.81 8.00 -1.19
N TRP A 26 10.41 9.12 -0.76
CA TRP A 26 11.82 9.46 -0.94
C TRP A 26 12.31 9.66 -2.38
N LYS A 27 11.40 9.81 -3.33
CA LYS A 27 11.75 9.98 -4.76
C LYS A 27 12.02 11.42 -5.16
N LYS A 28 11.68 12.38 -4.31
CA LYS A 28 11.92 13.83 -4.53
C LYS A 28 11.44 14.26 -5.92
N ASP A 29 12.23 15.06 -6.61
CA ASP A 29 11.93 15.59 -7.96
C ASP A 29 11.85 14.51 -9.05
N HIS A 30 12.33 13.31 -8.76
CA HIS A 30 12.23 12.17 -9.69
C HIS A 30 10.87 11.48 -9.64
N THR A 31 9.96 11.86 -8.69
CA THR A 31 8.67 11.20 -8.47
C THR A 31 7.86 11.07 -9.75
N LYS A 32 7.68 12.16 -10.52
CA LYS A 32 6.89 12.15 -11.76
C LYS A 32 7.42 11.12 -12.76
N ARG A 33 8.72 11.20 -13.07
CA ARG A 33 9.38 10.28 -14.00
C ARG A 33 9.25 8.82 -13.55
N LEU A 34 9.54 8.55 -12.28
CA LEU A 34 9.53 7.19 -11.74
C LEU A 34 8.12 6.58 -11.67
N VAL A 35 7.08 7.37 -11.36
CA VAL A 35 5.70 6.90 -11.42
C VAL A 35 5.32 6.55 -12.86
N LYS A 36 5.66 7.39 -13.83
CA LYS A 36 5.40 7.10 -15.24
C LYS A 36 6.13 5.81 -15.71
N GLU A 37 7.42 5.66 -15.35
CA GLU A 37 8.19 4.43 -15.64
C GLU A 37 7.53 3.19 -15.01
N ALA A 38 7.04 3.28 -13.76
CA ALA A 38 6.33 2.20 -13.10
C ALA A 38 5.02 1.82 -13.83
N LEU A 39 4.24 2.82 -14.31
CA LEU A 39 3.03 2.57 -15.09
C LEU A 39 3.34 1.89 -16.44
N VAL A 40 4.38 2.33 -17.12
CA VAL A 40 4.87 1.71 -18.38
C VAL A 40 5.35 0.29 -18.13
N ALA A 41 6.03 0.04 -16.99
CA ALA A 41 6.47 -1.32 -16.62
C ALA A 41 5.31 -2.26 -16.30
N GLY A 42 4.11 -1.74 -15.98
CA GLY A 42 2.91 -2.54 -15.69
C GLY A 42 2.35 -2.40 -14.29
N PHE A 43 2.93 -1.56 -13.42
CA PHE A 43 2.30 -1.27 -12.13
C PHE A 43 0.94 -0.59 -12.34
N ARG A 44 -0.05 -0.99 -11.55
CA ARG A 44 -1.42 -0.45 -11.58
C ARG A 44 -1.89 0.01 -10.22
N ARG A 45 -1.04 -0.08 -9.18
CA ARG A 45 -1.33 0.36 -7.82
C ARG A 45 -0.24 1.32 -7.39
N ILE A 46 -0.64 2.53 -6.97
CA ILE A 46 0.26 3.62 -6.59
C ILE A 46 -0.03 4.04 -5.16
N ASP A 47 1.02 4.12 -4.33
CA ASP A 47 0.97 4.60 -2.96
C ASP A 47 1.73 5.91 -2.81
N THR A 48 1.08 6.93 -2.24
CA THR A 48 1.66 8.22 -1.90
C THR A 48 1.19 8.71 -0.53
N ALA A 49 1.45 9.95 -0.15
CA ALA A 49 0.93 10.56 1.07
C ALA A 49 0.96 12.10 1.00
N ALA A 50 0.03 12.75 1.71
CA ALA A 50 0.03 14.18 1.98
C ALA A 50 1.09 14.53 3.03
N GLN A 51 2.36 14.22 2.73
CA GLN A 51 3.53 14.42 3.59
C GLN A 51 4.71 14.92 2.76
N PRO A 52 4.81 16.23 2.48
CA PRO A 52 5.85 16.81 1.62
C PRO A 52 7.28 16.48 2.03
N ARG A 53 7.50 16.20 3.31
CA ARG A 53 8.81 15.76 3.84
C ARG A 53 9.38 14.54 3.09
N HIS A 54 8.52 13.58 2.68
CA HIS A 54 8.93 12.32 2.10
C HIS A 54 8.28 12.00 0.76
N TYR A 55 7.19 12.70 0.41
CA TYR A 55 6.39 12.43 -0.77
C TYR A 55 6.14 13.70 -1.56
N GLN A 56 6.11 13.57 -2.87
CA GLN A 56 5.74 14.66 -3.79
C GLN A 56 4.40 14.31 -4.44
N GLU A 57 3.31 14.40 -3.67
CA GLU A 57 1.98 13.95 -4.09
C GLU A 57 1.50 14.66 -5.37
N HIS A 58 1.81 15.94 -5.54
CA HIS A 58 1.48 16.70 -6.75
C HIS A 58 2.16 16.13 -7.99
N LEU A 59 3.43 15.67 -7.88
CA LEU A 59 4.16 15.04 -8.98
C LEU A 59 3.61 13.65 -9.32
N VAL A 60 3.01 12.94 -8.36
CA VAL A 60 2.26 11.71 -8.63
C VAL A 60 1.04 12.03 -9.50
N GLY A 61 0.26 13.04 -9.13
CA GLY A 61 -0.91 13.46 -9.92
C GLY A 61 -0.54 13.92 -11.33
N GLU A 62 0.57 14.66 -11.48
CA GLU A 62 1.08 15.04 -12.81
C GLU A 62 1.43 13.84 -13.68
N ALA A 63 2.15 12.83 -13.08
CA ALA A 63 2.50 11.61 -13.79
C ALA A 63 1.27 10.83 -14.26
N LEU A 64 0.25 10.74 -13.41
CA LEU A 64 -1.01 10.05 -13.73
C LEU A 64 -1.75 10.76 -14.85
N ARG A 65 -1.92 12.11 -14.78
CA ARG A 65 -2.56 12.88 -15.86
C ARG A 65 -1.84 12.74 -17.20
N GLU A 66 -0.51 12.76 -17.17
CA GLU A 66 0.29 12.55 -18.37
C GLU A 66 0.08 11.12 -18.93
N ALA A 67 0.09 10.10 -18.06
CA ALA A 67 -0.15 8.72 -18.47
C ALA A 67 -1.57 8.51 -19.04
N TYR A 68 -2.58 9.18 -18.48
CA TYR A 68 -3.95 9.17 -19.02
C TYR A 68 -4.02 9.83 -20.39
N SER A 69 -3.39 11.00 -20.57
CA SER A 69 -3.39 11.74 -21.84
C SER A 69 -2.65 11.00 -22.96
N GLU A 70 -1.63 10.22 -22.61
CA GLU A 70 -0.85 9.42 -23.56
C GLU A 70 -1.49 8.04 -23.82
N GLY A 71 -2.58 7.68 -23.14
CA GLY A 71 -3.25 6.39 -23.31
C GLY A 71 -2.47 5.20 -22.76
N ILE A 72 -1.51 5.42 -21.85
CA ILE A 72 -0.76 4.34 -21.18
C ILE A 72 -1.68 3.56 -20.24
N VAL A 73 -2.56 4.27 -19.53
CA VAL A 73 -3.56 3.71 -18.63
C VAL A 73 -4.78 4.64 -18.59
N THR A 74 -5.93 4.12 -18.12
CA THR A 74 -7.09 4.94 -17.73
C THR A 74 -7.14 5.10 -16.20
N ARG A 75 -7.98 6.00 -15.70
CA ARG A 75 -8.16 6.15 -14.23
C ARG A 75 -8.71 4.86 -13.59
N GLU A 76 -9.54 4.16 -14.28
CA GLU A 76 -10.19 2.94 -13.84
C GLU A 76 -9.21 1.76 -13.70
N ASP A 77 -8.09 1.80 -14.45
CA ASP A 77 -7.02 0.80 -14.36
C ASP A 77 -6.18 0.97 -13.09
N ILE A 78 -6.26 2.14 -12.42
CA ILE A 78 -5.36 2.50 -11.33
C ILE A 78 -6.05 2.40 -9.98
N TYR A 79 -5.42 1.67 -9.05
CA TYR A 79 -5.69 1.80 -7.63
C TYR A 79 -4.75 2.85 -7.04
N LEU A 80 -5.32 3.96 -6.59
CA LEU A 80 -4.61 5.11 -6.05
C LEU A 80 -4.85 5.24 -4.56
N GLN A 81 -3.76 5.19 -3.78
CA GLN A 81 -3.77 5.26 -2.33
C GLN A 81 -2.95 6.45 -1.86
N THR A 82 -3.47 7.22 -0.91
CA THR A 82 -2.76 8.29 -0.22
C THR A 82 -3.01 8.26 1.28
N LYS A 83 -2.43 9.20 2.03
CA LYS A 83 -2.47 9.19 3.50
C LYS A 83 -2.68 10.58 4.08
N TYR A 84 -3.55 10.70 5.08
CA TYR A 84 -3.52 11.82 6.01
C TYR A 84 -2.40 11.58 7.03
N THR A 85 -1.46 12.51 7.13
CA THR A 85 -0.34 12.46 8.07
C THR A 85 -0.54 13.49 9.17
N THR A 86 -0.48 13.04 10.42
CA THR A 86 -0.62 13.91 11.60
C THR A 86 0.57 14.87 11.73
N PRO A 87 0.45 15.99 12.49
CA PRO A 87 1.55 16.95 12.68
C PRO A 87 2.86 16.31 13.15
N ALA A 88 2.80 15.27 13.98
CA ALA A 88 3.99 14.55 14.47
C ALA A 88 4.80 13.89 13.34
N GLY A 89 4.18 13.54 12.21
CA GLY A 89 4.84 12.97 11.04
C GLY A 89 5.24 13.99 9.98
N GLN A 90 4.87 15.26 10.12
CA GLN A 90 5.09 16.30 9.14
C GLN A 90 6.41 17.07 9.37
N ASP A 91 6.80 17.85 8.40
CA ASP A 91 7.71 18.98 8.55
C ASP A 91 6.83 20.22 8.79
N LEU A 92 6.94 20.81 9.98
CA LEU A 92 6.08 21.94 10.36
C LEU A 92 6.28 23.18 9.48
N SER A 93 7.40 23.28 8.77
CA SER A 93 7.66 24.37 7.81
C SER A 93 7.07 24.09 6.42
N ASN A 94 6.68 22.86 6.12
CA ASN A 94 6.16 22.44 4.84
C ASN A 94 5.16 21.28 5.00
N MET A 95 3.90 21.64 5.28
CA MET A 95 2.81 20.69 5.45
C MET A 95 1.50 21.24 4.85
N PRO A 96 0.54 20.37 4.49
CA PRO A 96 -0.65 20.78 3.74
C PRO A 96 -1.72 21.51 4.54
N TYR A 97 -1.57 21.66 5.85
CA TYR A 97 -2.55 22.27 6.74
C TYR A 97 -1.88 22.98 7.93
N ASP A 98 -2.62 23.84 8.63
CA ASP A 98 -2.16 24.49 9.86
C ASP A 98 -2.17 23.48 11.04
N PRO A 99 -1.00 23.18 11.66
CA PRO A 99 -0.93 22.24 12.79
C PRO A 99 -1.63 22.75 14.06
N SER A 100 -1.91 24.03 14.17
CA SER A 100 -2.64 24.63 15.30
C SER A 100 -4.16 24.60 15.13
N ALA A 101 -4.64 24.31 13.92
CA ALA A 101 -6.07 24.23 13.65
C ALA A 101 -6.72 23.02 14.36
N PRO A 102 -8.03 23.03 14.61
CA PRO A 102 -8.79 21.87 15.07
C PRO A 102 -8.60 20.66 14.14
N LEU A 103 -8.70 19.44 14.69
CA LEU A 103 -8.44 18.20 13.97
C LEU A 103 -9.29 18.02 12.70
N ASP A 104 -10.54 18.43 12.74
CA ASP A 104 -11.46 18.41 11.60
C ASP A 104 -10.95 19.29 10.45
N ASN A 105 -10.47 20.50 10.77
CA ASN A 105 -9.88 21.41 9.80
C ASN A 105 -8.58 20.87 9.23
N GLN A 106 -7.72 20.28 10.05
CA GLN A 106 -6.48 19.63 9.58
C GLN A 106 -6.80 18.52 8.57
N ILE A 107 -7.73 17.62 8.89
CA ILE A 107 -8.14 16.51 8.03
C ILE A 107 -8.78 17.03 6.76
N THR A 108 -9.75 17.95 6.86
CA THR A 108 -10.46 18.51 5.69
C THR A 108 -9.49 19.20 4.73
N THR A 109 -8.56 20.00 5.25
CA THR A 109 -7.55 20.69 4.42
C THR A 109 -6.61 19.70 3.75
N SER A 110 -6.14 18.69 4.48
CA SER A 110 -5.26 17.66 3.93
C SER A 110 -5.95 16.84 2.85
N VAL A 111 -7.19 16.38 3.08
CA VAL A 111 -7.97 15.62 2.09
C VAL A 111 -8.24 16.45 0.85
N SER A 112 -8.64 17.71 1.01
CA SER A 112 -8.87 18.64 -0.09
C SER A 112 -7.60 18.86 -0.92
N SER A 113 -6.44 19.00 -0.26
CA SER A 113 -5.14 19.08 -0.92
C SER A 113 -4.82 17.83 -1.73
N SER A 114 -5.03 16.64 -1.16
CA SER A 114 -4.80 15.37 -1.87
C SER A 114 -5.73 15.22 -3.08
N LEU A 115 -7.01 15.54 -2.95
CA LEU A 115 -7.97 15.50 -4.07
C LEU A 115 -7.54 16.46 -5.19
N LYS A 116 -7.04 17.66 -4.84
CA LYS A 116 -6.52 18.63 -5.81
C LYS A 116 -5.25 18.12 -6.49
N ASN A 117 -4.29 17.59 -5.72
CA ASN A 117 -3.02 17.10 -6.26
C ASN A 117 -3.22 15.89 -7.19
N LEU A 118 -4.11 14.97 -6.81
CA LEU A 118 -4.35 13.69 -7.48
C LEU A 118 -5.54 13.73 -8.46
N ARG A 119 -6.02 14.92 -8.82
CA ARG A 119 -7.12 15.07 -9.77
C ARG A 119 -6.81 14.40 -11.10
N GLN A 120 -7.85 13.88 -11.74
CA GLN A 120 -7.71 13.15 -13.01
C GLN A 120 -7.43 14.08 -14.20
N GLN A 121 -8.02 15.26 -14.19
CA GLN A 121 -7.91 16.29 -15.24
C GLN A 121 -7.78 17.67 -14.60
N ASP A 122 -7.32 18.64 -15.36
CA ASP A 122 -7.29 20.03 -14.90
C ASP A 122 -8.67 20.70 -14.95
N SER A 123 -9.66 20.07 -15.63
CA SER A 123 -11.07 20.49 -15.63
C SER A 123 -11.75 20.15 -14.31
N VAL A 124 -12.58 21.07 -13.81
CA VAL A 124 -13.37 20.91 -12.56
C VAL A 124 -14.58 19.99 -12.74
N GLU A 125 -14.90 19.62 -13.96
CA GLU A 125 -16.13 18.87 -14.31
C GLU A 125 -16.04 17.36 -13.94
N VAL A 126 -14.86 16.83 -13.80
CA VAL A 126 -14.64 15.41 -13.46
C VAL A 126 -14.39 15.26 -11.97
N ALA A 127 -15.30 14.58 -11.29
CA ALA A 127 -15.18 14.31 -9.86
C ALA A 127 -13.94 13.44 -9.58
N THR A 128 -12.99 13.99 -8.84
CA THR A 128 -11.81 13.26 -8.36
C THR A 128 -12.20 12.30 -7.24
N TYR A 129 -11.68 11.09 -7.31
CA TYR A 129 -11.78 10.12 -6.22
C TYR A 129 -10.43 9.46 -5.92
N ILE A 130 -10.28 8.97 -4.70
CA ILE A 130 -9.14 8.20 -4.21
C ILE A 130 -9.65 6.81 -3.83
N ASP A 131 -8.96 5.74 -4.24
CA ASP A 131 -9.41 4.38 -3.98
C ASP A 131 -9.23 4.01 -2.50
N CYS A 132 -8.15 4.46 -1.85
CA CYS A 132 -7.97 4.28 -0.42
C CYS A 132 -7.27 5.47 0.23
N LEU A 133 -7.79 5.95 1.34
CA LEU A 133 -7.13 6.93 2.20
C LEU A 133 -6.73 6.27 3.52
N LEU A 134 -5.43 6.33 3.85
CA LEU A 134 -4.93 5.82 5.11
C LEU A 134 -4.75 6.92 6.15
N LEU A 135 -5.10 6.62 7.38
CA LEU A 135 -4.51 7.32 8.51
C LEU A 135 -3.05 6.87 8.60
N HIS A 136 -2.09 7.78 8.39
CA HIS A 136 -0.66 7.43 8.20
C HIS A 136 -0.03 6.79 9.46
N SER A 137 -0.56 7.13 10.63
CA SER A 137 -0.27 6.51 11.92
C SER A 137 -1.41 6.79 12.89
N PRO A 138 -1.59 6.00 13.94
CA PRO A 138 -2.47 6.39 15.04
C PRO A 138 -2.10 7.77 15.59
N LEU A 139 -3.07 8.47 16.17
CA LEU A 139 -2.86 9.69 16.95
C LEU A 139 -2.35 9.32 18.35
N PRO A 140 -1.89 10.30 19.16
CA PRO A 140 -1.33 10.04 20.49
C PRO A 140 -2.24 9.27 21.45
N THR A 141 -3.56 9.40 21.33
CA THR A 141 -4.53 8.61 22.11
C THR A 141 -5.48 7.84 21.20
N ILE A 142 -6.10 6.80 21.76
CA ILE A 142 -7.09 6.01 21.02
C ILE A 142 -8.34 6.85 20.70
N GLU A 143 -8.76 7.71 21.61
CA GLU A 143 -9.92 8.59 21.42
C GLU A 143 -9.70 9.55 20.26
N GLN A 144 -8.52 10.16 20.17
CA GLN A 144 -8.15 11.02 19.05
C GLN A 144 -8.08 10.24 17.74
N THR A 145 -7.57 9.00 17.77
CA THR A 145 -7.51 8.11 16.62
C THR A 145 -8.92 7.78 16.12
N LEU A 146 -9.84 7.43 17.01
CA LEU A 146 -11.24 7.15 16.69
C LEU A 146 -11.97 8.40 16.18
N GLN A 147 -11.68 9.58 16.76
CA GLN A 147 -12.21 10.85 16.27
C GLN A 147 -11.73 11.14 14.84
N ALA A 148 -10.44 10.98 14.56
CA ALA A 148 -9.90 11.14 13.22
C ALA A 148 -10.54 10.16 12.23
N TRP A 149 -10.69 8.89 12.63
CA TRP A 149 -11.34 7.87 11.82
C TRP A 149 -12.77 8.25 11.45
N LYS A 150 -13.56 8.69 12.44
CA LYS A 150 -14.94 9.13 12.22
C LYS A 150 -15.04 10.31 11.26
N LEU A 151 -14.09 11.24 11.32
CA LEU A 151 -14.04 12.35 10.36
C LEU A 151 -13.75 11.85 8.94
N LEU A 152 -12.83 10.88 8.80
CA LEU A 152 -12.52 10.27 7.49
C LEU A 152 -13.70 9.48 6.90
N GLU A 153 -14.54 8.85 7.74
CA GLU A 153 -15.75 8.13 7.29
C GLU A 153 -16.70 9.02 6.47
N SER A 154 -16.74 10.33 6.73
CA SER A 154 -17.62 11.26 6.04
C SER A 154 -17.32 11.42 4.53
N TYR A 155 -16.12 11.04 4.10
CA TYR A 155 -15.71 11.10 2.69
C TYR A 155 -16.09 9.86 1.89
N VAL A 156 -16.49 8.76 2.58
CA VAL A 156 -16.82 7.48 1.95
C VAL A 156 -18.33 7.44 1.64
N PRO A 157 -18.77 6.96 0.47
CA PRO A 157 -17.96 6.38 -0.63
C PRO A 157 -17.63 7.38 -1.76
N ASN A 158 -17.97 8.65 -1.61
CA ASN A 158 -18.03 9.60 -2.73
C ASN A 158 -16.62 10.02 -3.22
N GLN A 159 -15.83 10.61 -2.33
CA GLN A 159 -14.49 11.10 -2.64
C GLN A 159 -13.40 10.08 -2.29
N ILE A 160 -13.64 9.24 -1.30
CA ILE A 160 -12.78 8.16 -0.86
C ILE A 160 -13.58 6.86 -0.95
N ARG A 161 -13.02 5.82 -1.57
CA ARG A 161 -13.74 4.53 -1.73
C ARG A 161 -13.56 3.61 -0.54
N ALA A 162 -12.38 3.65 0.11
CA ALA A 162 -12.04 2.82 1.25
C ALA A 162 -11.12 3.54 2.22
N LEU A 163 -11.14 3.13 3.48
CA LEU A 163 -10.26 3.63 4.52
C LEU A 163 -9.27 2.56 4.98
N GLY A 164 -8.10 3.00 5.41
CA GLY A 164 -7.08 2.15 6.01
C GLY A 164 -6.27 2.88 7.06
N ILE A 165 -5.33 2.17 7.65
CA ILE A 165 -4.41 2.73 8.63
C ILE A 165 -3.01 2.16 8.45
N SER A 166 -1.99 2.97 8.73
CA SER A 166 -0.59 2.57 8.68
C SER A 166 0.07 2.67 10.06
N ASN A 167 1.17 1.94 10.27
CA ASN A 167 1.94 1.96 11.51
C ASN A 167 1.09 1.66 12.77
N VAL A 168 0.16 0.73 12.65
CA VAL A 168 -0.82 0.39 13.69
C VAL A 168 -0.44 -0.90 14.42
N THR A 169 -0.77 -0.98 15.70
CA THR A 169 -0.69 -2.21 16.50
C THR A 169 -2.04 -2.93 16.51
N LEU A 170 -2.04 -4.22 16.81
CA LEU A 170 -3.26 -5.02 16.85
C LEU A 170 -4.33 -4.45 17.80
N PRO A 171 -4.03 -4.04 19.06
CA PRO A 171 -5.05 -3.47 19.94
C PRO A 171 -5.72 -2.21 19.38
N ILE A 172 -4.94 -1.34 18.71
CA ILE A 172 -5.50 -0.13 18.10
C ILE A 172 -6.36 -0.48 16.88
N LEU A 173 -5.91 -1.42 16.05
CA LEU A 173 -6.70 -1.89 14.91
C LEU A 173 -8.03 -2.48 15.35
N GLN A 174 -8.04 -3.32 16.41
CA GLN A 174 -9.25 -3.89 16.99
C GLN A 174 -10.21 -2.81 17.48
N ALA A 175 -9.71 -1.82 18.23
CA ALA A 175 -10.52 -0.73 18.72
C ALA A 175 -11.18 0.09 17.58
N ILE A 176 -10.42 0.36 16.49
CA ILE A 176 -10.97 1.02 15.29
C ILE A 176 -12.03 0.09 14.66
N TYR A 177 -11.72 -1.18 14.47
CA TYR A 177 -12.62 -2.14 13.83
C TYR A 177 -13.94 -2.27 14.59
N GLU A 178 -13.91 -2.36 15.90
CA GLU A 178 -15.10 -2.48 16.76
C GLU A 178 -15.95 -1.19 16.74
N SER A 179 -15.32 -0.01 16.84
CA SER A 179 -15.99 1.28 17.04
C SER A 179 -16.43 1.97 15.74
N SER A 180 -15.85 1.63 14.59
CA SER A 180 -16.10 2.33 13.33
C SER A 180 -17.36 1.86 12.61
N SER A 181 -18.02 2.77 11.86
CA SER A 181 -19.08 2.44 10.91
C SER A 181 -18.50 1.91 9.60
N ILE A 182 -17.46 2.57 9.08
CA ILE A 182 -16.68 2.12 7.92
C ILE A 182 -15.45 1.37 8.43
N LYS A 183 -15.43 0.05 8.24
CA LYS A 183 -14.34 -0.80 8.72
C LYS A 183 -13.04 -0.53 7.95
N PRO A 184 -11.86 -0.69 8.58
CA PRO A 184 -10.60 -0.66 7.87
C PRO A 184 -10.57 -1.70 6.75
N SER A 185 -10.23 -1.28 5.53
CA SER A 185 -10.04 -2.18 4.38
C SER A 185 -8.56 -2.49 4.15
N VAL A 186 -7.67 -1.65 4.70
CA VAL A 186 -6.22 -1.73 4.50
C VAL A 186 -5.49 -1.46 5.81
N VAL A 187 -4.48 -2.28 6.07
CA VAL A 187 -3.41 -2.03 7.05
C VAL A 187 -2.08 -2.01 6.31
N GLN A 188 -1.27 -0.95 6.51
CA GLN A 188 0.03 -0.83 5.89
C GLN A 188 1.12 -0.67 6.95
N ASN A 189 1.91 -1.72 7.20
CA ASN A 189 2.94 -1.74 8.25
C ASN A 189 4.33 -2.11 7.72
N ARG A 190 5.36 -1.80 8.53
CA ARG A 190 6.72 -2.32 8.30
C ARG A 190 6.73 -3.83 8.48
N PHE A 191 7.24 -4.53 7.48
CA PHE A 191 7.46 -5.96 7.58
C PHE A 191 8.91 -6.21 8.00
N TYR A 192 9.14 -6.43 9.30
CA TYR A 192 10.50 -6.57 9.85
C TYR A 192 10.51 -7.25 11.24
N PRO A 193 11.68 -7.71 11.73
CA PRO A 193 11.78 -8.50 12.96
C PRO A 193 11.26 -7.80 14.22
N GLN A 194 11.43 -6.47 14.32
CA GLN A 194 11.07 -5.71 15.51
C GLN A 194 9.56 -5.71 15.80
N THR A 195 8.72 -5.89 14.79
CA THR A 195 7.28 -6.11 14.97
C THR A 195 6.90 -7.59 14.97
N ARG A 196 7.89 -8.50 15.00
CA ARG A 196 7.67 -9.94 14.80
C ARG A 196 6.86 -10.21 13.53
N TYR A 197 7.18 -9.46 12.47
CA TYR A 197 6.50 -9.53 11.17
C TYR A 197 4.97 -9.40 11.26
N ASP A 198 4.46 -8.77 12.32
CA ASP A 198 3.03 -8.55 12.58
C ASP A 198 2.17 -9.82 12.49
N VAL A 199 2.67 -11.00 12.92
CA VAL A 199 2.00 -12.31 12.75
C VAL A 199 0.55 -12.27 13.24
N SER A 200 0.31 -11.83 14.49
CA SER A 200 -1.03 -11.75 15.06
C SER A 200 -1.92 -10.69 14.37
N LEU A 201 -1.33 -9.56 13.98
CA LEU A 201 -2.05 -8.50 13.28
C LEU A 201 -2.44 -8.95 11.87
N ARG A 202 -1.54 -9.64 11.14
CA ARG A 202 -1.86 -10.23 9.82
C ARG A 202 -2.94 -11.31 9.91
N ALA A 203 -2.92 -12.12 10.97
CA ALA A 203 -3.97 -13.13 11.21
C ALA A 203 -5.34 -12.44 11.39
N PHE A 204 -5.41 -11.39 12.21
CA PHE A 204 -6.62 -10.57 12.38
C PHE A 204 -7.07 -9.95 11.05
N CYS A 205 -6.15 -9.40 10.27
CA CYS A 205 -6.48 -8.85 8.95
C CYS A 205 -7.09 -9.91 8.02
N ALA A 206 -6.49 -11.11 7.97
CA ALA A 206 -6.99 -12.20 7.14
C ALA A 206 -8.38 -12.68 7.57
N GLU A 207 -8.64 -12.80 8.86
CA GLU A 207 -9.94 -13.17 9.42
C GLU A 207 -11.05 -12.18 9.07
N HIS A 208 -10.72 -10.89 9.00
CA HIS A 208 -11.68 -9.81 8.78
C HIS A 208 -11.69 -9.26 7.34
N GLY A 209 -10.98 -9.90 6.40
CA GLY A 209 -10.91 -9.46 5.01
C GLY A 209 -10.20 -8.12 4.80
N ILE A 210 -9.30 -7.74 5.73
CA ILE A 210 -8.49 -6.53 5.66
C ILE A 210 -7.21 -6.83 4.88
N MET A 211 -6.91 -6.04 3.86
CA MET A 211 -5.68 -6.16 3.09
C MET A 211 -4.49 -5.71 3.92
N TYR A 212 -3.55 -6.61 4.20
CA TYR A 212 -2.28 -6.25 4.81
C TYR A 212 -1.26 -5.89 3.73
N GLN A 213 -0.67 -4.69 3.83
CA GLN A 213 0.36 -4.17 2.93
C GLN A 213 1.68 -4.04 3.69
N SER A 214 2.75 -4.58 3.11
CA SER A 214 4.09 -4.54 3.70
C SER A 214 4.97 -3.49 3.05
N PHE A 215 5.64 -2.65 3.85
CA PHE A 215 6.75 -1.83 3.37
C PHE A 215 8.07 -2.20 4.09
N TRP A 216 9.21 -1.76 3.56
CA TRP A 216 10.56 -2.17 3.95
C TRP A 216 10.82 -3.68 3.78
N THR A 217 10.09 -4.34 2.94
CA THR A 217 10.15 -5.79 2.74
C THR A 217 11.54 -6.30 2.36
N LEU A 218 12.31 -5.55 1.55
CA LEU A 218 13.70 -5.86 1.29
C LEU A 218 14.65 -5.19 2.30
N THR A 219 14.54 -3.88 2.45
CA THR A 219 15.52 -3.08 3.21
C THR A 219 15.49 -3.35 4.70
N GLY A 220 14.31 -3.73 5.24
CA GLY A 220 14.16 -4.14 6.64
C GLY A 220 14.61 -5.58 6.93
N ASN A 221 14.92 -6.38 5.90
CA ASN A 221 15.06 -7.84 6.04
C ASN A 221 16.33 -8.43 5.38
N PRO A 222 17.52 -7.91 5.67
CA PRO A 222 18.76 -8.44 5.06
C PRO A 222 19.02 -9.90 5.44
N ALA A 223 18.55 -10.35 6.63
CA ALA A 223 18.67 -11.75 7.05
C ALA A 223 17.74 -12.67 6.26
N LEU A 224 16.46 -12.29 6.07
CA LEU A 224 15.53 -13.06 5.24
C LEU A 224 16.00 -13.14 3.79
N LEU A 225 16.54 -12.06 3.23
CA LEU A 225 17.06 -12.04 1.87
C LEU A 225 18.22 -13.04 1.66
N LYS A 226 18.96 -13.37 2.71
CA LYS A 226 20.05 -14.34 2.72
C LYS A 226 19.63 -15.73 3.19
N SER A 227 18.37 -15.91 3.60
CA SER A 227 17.86 -17.15 4.15
C SER A 227 17.86 -18.31 3.14
N LYS A 228 17.84 -19.54 3.67
CA LYS A 228 17.82 -20.74 2.84
C LYS A 228 16.59 -20.81 1.92
N PRO A 229 15.34 -20.58 2.39
CA PRO A 229 14.18 -20.66 1.50
C PRO A 229 14.22 -19.63 0.35
N VAL A 230 14.76 -18.42 0.60
CA VAL A 230 14.97 -17.43 -0.47
C VAL A 230 16.01 -17.91 -1.46
N ALA A 231 17.14 -18.49 -0.99
CA ALA A 231 18.17 -19.03 -1.87
C ALA A 231 17.66 -20.23 -2.69
N ASP A 232 16.92 -21.13 -2.06
CA ASP A 232 16.32 -22.30 -2.72
C ASP A 232 15.35 -21.87 -3.85
N LEU A 233 14.46 -20.92 -3.56
CA LEU A 233 13.52 -20.40 -4.56
C LEU A 233 14.22 -19.65 -5.71
N THR A 234 15.26 -18.88 -5.39
CA THR A 234 16.09 -18.18 -6.38
C THR A 234 16.62 -19.15 -7.43
N LEU A 235 17.16 -20.28 -6.99
CA LEU A 235 17.70 -21.30 -7.89
C LEU A 235 16.60 -22.09 -8.62
N ALA A 236 15.54 -22.44 -7.90
CA ALA A 236 14.50 -23.32 -8.43
C ALA A 236 13.62 -22.62 -9.48
N ALA A 237 13.28 -21.35 -9.29
CA ALA A 237 12.45 -20.57 -10.21
C ALA A 237 13.30 -19.68 -11.16
N ASP A 238 14.62 -19.70 -11.03
CA ASP A 238 15.56 -18.88 -11.83
C ASP A 238 15.17 -17.39 -11.81
N VAL A 239 15.09 -16.81 -10.59
CA VAL A 239 14.77 -15.41 -10.33
C VAL A 239 15.77 -14.78 -9.38
N GLY A 240 15.80 -13.44 -9.29
CA GLY A 240 16.62 -12.73 -8.32
C GLY A 240 16.15 -12.96 -6.86
N ARG A 241 17.07 -12.86 -5.89
CA ARG A 241 16.72 -12.94 -4.47
C ARG A 241 15.65 -11.94 -4.03
N PRO A 242 15.63 -10.68 -4.50
CA PRO A 242 14.54 -9.74 -4.19
C PRO A 242 13.17 -10.29 -4.60
N VAL A 243 13.05 -10.81 -5.82
CA VAL A 243 11.82 -11.41 -6.35
C VAL A 243 11.40 -12.64 -5.52
N ALA A 244 12.36 -13.53 -5.21
CA ALA A 244 12.09 -14.71 -4.38
C ALA A 244 11.56 -14.32 -2.98
N LEU A 245 12.15 -13.29 -2.33
CA LEU A 245 11.65 -12.80 -1.05
C LEU A 245 10.26 -12.17 -1.19
N TYR A 246 10.03 -11.36 -2.22
CA TYR A 246 8.71 -10.77 -2.48
C TYR A 246 7.64 -11.87 -2.66
N ALA A 247 7.93 -12.89 -3.47
CA ALA A 247 7.00 -13.99 -3.71
C ALA A 247 6.63 -14.75 -2.41
N LEU A 248 7.63 -15.02 -1.56
CA LEU A 248 7.39 -15.68 -0.26
C LEU A 248 6.61 -14.80 0.72
N VAL A 249 6.83 -13.48 0.71
CA VAL A 249 6.04 -12.55 1.53
C VAL A 249 4.60 -12.42 0.98
N MET A 250 4.41 -12.43 -0.33
CA MET A 250 3.07 -12.46 -0.94
C MET A 250 2.31 -13.74 -0.61
N ASP A 251 2.99 -14.89 -0.50
CA ASP A 251 2.39 -16.16 -0.08
C ASP A 251 1.86 -16.14 1.37
N LEU A 252 2.30 -15.19 2.18
CA LEU A 252 1.69 -14.92 3.51
C LEU A 252 0.34 -14.17 3.43
N GLY A 253 -0.22 -13.94 2.23
CA GLY A 253 -1.42 -13.14 2.01
C GLY A 253 -1.16 -11.62 2.05
N THR A 254 0.07 -11.19 1.79
CA THR A 254 0.51 -9.81 1.92
C THR A 254 0.62 -9.14 0.56
N VAL A 255 0.18 -7.90 0.45
CA VAL A 255 0.47 -7.03 -0.69
C VAL A 255 1.76 -6.25 -0.41
N VAL A 256 2.70 -6.25 -1.35
CA VAL A 256 4.04 -5.69 -1.12
C VAL A 256 4.19 -4.30 -1.73
N LEU A 257 4.67 -3.33 -0.96
CA LEU A 257 5.12 -2.05 -1.49
C LEU A 257 6.52 -2.19 -2.09
N ASN A 258 6.61 -1.88 -3.39
CA ASN A 258 7.86 -1.82 -4.14
C ASN A 258 8.30 -0.35 -4.27
N GLY A 259 9.48 -0.03 -3.83
CA GLY A 259 10.01 1.33 -3.84
C GLY A 259 11.21 1.52 -4.77
N THR A 260 11.44 0.63 -5.73
CA THR A 260 12.61 0.73 -6.62
C THR A 260 12.64 2.04 -7.44
N THR A 261 13.84 2.51 -7.72
CA THR A 261 14.08 3.66 -8.61
C THR A 261 14.70 3.24 -9.96
N SER A 262 14.84 1.94 -10.19
CA SER A 262 15.39 1.35 -11.41
C SER A 262 14.26 0.79 -12.27
N SER A 263 14.14 1.25 -13.51
CA SER A 263 13.18 0.71 -14.48
C SER A 263 13.43 -0.76 -14.79
N GLY A 264 14.72 -1.20 -14.82
CA GLY A 264 15.06 -2.61 -14.94
C GLY A 264 14.48 -3.44 -13.79
N HIS A 265 14.67 -3.03 -12.54
CA HIS A 265 14.09 -3.74 -11.39
C HIS A 265 12.54 -3.71 -11.40
N MET A 266 11.90 -2.65 -11.94
CA MET A 266 10.44 -2.63 -12.09
C MET A 266 9.95 -3.78 -12.98
N HIS A 267 10.60 -3.99 -14.12
CA HIS A 267 10.28 -5.09 -15.03
C HIS A 267 10.64 -6.46 -14.44
N ASP A 268 11.84 -6.58 -13.86
CA ASP A 268 12.33 -7.83 -13.27
C ASP A 268 11.42 -8.30 -12.12
N ASP A 269 10.98 -7.38 -11.25
CA ASP A 269 10.12 -7.68 -10.12
C ASP A 269 8.74 -8.17 -10.59
N LEU A 270 8.10 -7.47 -11.55
CA LEU A 270 6.79 -7.87 -12.08
C LEU A 270 6.85 -9.19 -12.84
N SER A 271 7.79 -9.32 -13.78
CA SER A 271 7.94 -10.54 -14.60
C SER A 271 8.42 -11.73 -13.76
N GLY A 272 9.29 -11.47 -12.79
CA GLY A 272 9.82 -12.50 -11.91
C GLY A 272 8.76 -13.08 -10.97
N ILE A 273 7.81 -12.29 -10.47
CA ILE A 273 6.67 -12.84 -9.69
C ILE A 273 5.82 -13.76 -10.56
N LEU A 274 5.52 -13.38 -11.80
CA LEU A 274 4.78 -14.25 -12.71
C LEU A 274 5.51 -15.57 -12.94
N LYS A 275 6.84 -15.53 -13.14
CA LYS A 275 7.70 -16.71 -13.28
C LYS A 275 7.67 -17.61 -12.05
N VAL A 276 7.68 -17.04 -10.84
CA VAL A 276 7.54 -17.81 -9.60
C VAL A 276 6.15 -18.45 -9.50
N GLN A 277 5.08 -17.73 -9.86
CA GLN A 277 3.71 -18.26 -9.84
C GLN A 277 3.55 -19.44 -10.83
N GLU A 278 4.10 -19.32 -12.02
CA GLU A 278 4.14 -20.40 -13.00
C GLU A 278 4.91 -21.61 -12.47
N TRP A 279 6.13 -21.40 -11.93
CA TRP A 279 6.92 -22.44 -11.32
C TRP A 279 6.18 -23.12 -10.14
N ALA A 280 5.56 -22.36 -9.26
CA ALA A 280 4.78 -22.89 -8.13
C ALA A 280 3.60 -23.76 -8.58
N THR A 281 2.96 -23.37 -9.69
CA THR A 281 1.87 -24.15 -10.31
C THR A 281 2.38 -25.47 -10.90
N MET A 282 3.54 -25.46 -11.55
CA MET A 282 4.16 -26.67 -12.11
C MET A 282 4.79 -27.57 -11.04
N LYS A 283 5.22 -27.02 -9.92
CA LYS A 283 5.99 -27.67 -8.86
C LYS A 283 5.35 -27.50 -7.47
N PRO A 284 4.09 -27.89 -7.27
CA PRO A 284 3.34 -27.55 -6.06
C PRO A 284 3.92 -28.13 -4.78
N ARG A 285 4.60 -29.31 -4.85
CA ARG A 285 5.23 -29.91 -3.68
C ARG A 285 6.50 -29.16 -3.26
N GLU A 286 7.33 -28.77 -4.25
CA GLU A 286 8.54 -27.99 -4.01
C GLU A 286 8.16 -26.59 -3.47
N TRP A 287 7.14 -25.95 -4.07
CA TRP A 287 6.61 -24.67 -3.57
C TRP A 287 6.15 -24.78 -2.11
N ALA A 288 5.34 -25.79 -1.78
CA ALA A 288 4.85 -26.01 -0.42
C ALA A 288 6.01 -26.19 0.58
N THR A 289 7.08 -26.86 0.19
CA THR A 289 8.27 -27.07 1.02
C THR A 289 9.01 -25.77 1.29
N VAL A 290 9.26 -24.96 0.26
CA VAL A 290 9.96 -23.67 0.38
C VAL A 290 9.12 -22.68 1.17
N SER A 291 7.83 -22.59 0.87
CA SER A 291 6.87 -21.73 1.57
C SER A 291 6.77 -22.10 3.06
N ALA A 292 6.63 -23.37 3.41
CA ALA A 292 6.59 -23.82 4.80
C ALA A 292 7.89 -23.49 5.54
N SER A 293 9.04 -23.68 4.89
CA SER A 293 10.34 -23.30 5.47
C SER A 293 10.44 -21.79 5.75
N PHE A 294 9.93 -20.96 4.84
CA PHE A 294 9.90 -19.50 5.03
C PHE A 294 8.93 -19.10 6.15
N ARG A 295 7.72 -19.67 6.19
CA ARG A 295 6.75 -19.45 7.28
C ARG A 295 7.35 -19.79 8.64
N GLY A 296 8.09 -20.89 8.73
CA GLY A 296 8.81 -21.26 9.95
C GLY A 296 9.77 -20.18 10.45
N LEU A 297 10.46 -19.47 9.55
CA LEU A 297 11.32 -18.35 9.93
C LEU A 297 10.53 -17.15 10.47
N ILE A 298 9.35 -16.91 9.92
CA ILE A 298 8.48 -15.79 10.33
C ILE A 298 7.82 -16.10 11.69
N ASP A 299 7.27 -17.28 11.85
CA ASP A 299 6.48 -17.68 13.03
C ASP A 299 7.37 -17.95 14.25
N HIS A 300 8.59 -18.46 14.05
CA HIS A 300 9.56 -18.72 15.12
C HIS A 300 10.44 -17.53 15.50
N SER A 301 10.24 -16.37 14.89
CA SER A 301 10.92 -15.10 15.27
C SER A 301 10.52 -14.64 16.70
N GLN A 302 10.08 -15.56 17.54
CA GLN A 302 9.61 -15.32 18.91
C GLN A 302 10.72 -15.45 19.97
N ILE A 303 11.99 -15.56 19.55
CA ILE A 303 13.10 -15.68 20.52
C ILE A 303 13.95 -14.42 20.50
#